data_6299d1038b2ac3422d83d2d7c3d754f6
#
_entry.id   6299d1038b2ac3422d83d2d7c3d754f6
#
_cell.length_a   1.000
_cell.length_b   1.000
_cell.length_c   1.000
_cell.angle_alpha   90.00
_cell.angle_beta   90.00
_cell.angle_gamma   90.00
#
_symmetry.space_group_name_H-M   'P 1'
#
loop_
_entity.id
_entity.type
_entity.pdbx_description
1 polymer ?
#
loop_
_entity_poly.entity_id
_entity_poly.type
_entity_poly.pdbx_seq_one_letter_code
_entity_poly.pdbx_strand_id
1 'polypeptide(L)'
;MALLLLEPATPVEWPVSFMLIALPLVAAFAHGPAAVGGATVFAVVLEGVLAGTPCCAGREVGYLWDRHYVASYICTGLVGVLGMILAAHRVRRERTLADVRFVADIAQRVLLRPVPHQIGSLHLESLYRSAAAEARIGGDLYEAVPTRYGVRLLIGDVRGKGLLAVETAAALLGAFREAAHDEPALPALADRVETSMDRRAVLLGGSEVGERFVTAVFAEIPLGEPLVRVVNCGHPPPVRIRSGEVCELDRGRSAPPLNLGVLLGEPYHVDAYSFRPGDQLLLYTDGITETRDAAGSFYPLLQRLRSWSSLPPRELLERLHQDLLAYSGDRLQDDIAALAVRLPAGEPPLPAAPPPG
;
A
#
# COMPACT_ATOMS: atom_id res chain seq x y z
N MET A 1 17.48 -2.48 41.25
CA MET A 1 18.56 -2.70 42.25
C MET A 1 19.06 -1.39 42.86
N ALA A 2 19.32 -0.33 42.11
CA ALA A 2 19.75 0.97 42.65
C ALA A 2 18.75 1.60 43.65
N LEU A 3 17.44 1.56 43.36
CA LEU A 3 16.36 2.06 44.19
C LEU A 3 16.30 1.34 45.57
N LEU A 4 16.55 0.01 45.57
CA LEU A 4 16.58 -0.81 46.79
C LEU A 4 17.74 -0.42 47.73
N LEU A 5 18.81 0.13 47.22
CA LEU A 5 19.97 0.58 47.99
C LEU A 5 19.86 2.05 48.43
N LEU A 6 19.09 2.87 47.72
CA LEU A 6 18.93 4.29 48.00
C LEU A 6 17.81 4.59 49.02
N GLU A 7 16.74 3.79 49.02
CA GLU A 7 15.59 3.99 49.91
C GLU A 7 16.01 4.07 51.40
N PRO A 8 16.92 3.19 51.90
CA PRO A 8 17.40 3.26 53.27
C PRO A 8 18.20 4.52 53.61
N ALA A 9 18.80 5.14 52.64
CA ALA A 9 19.65 6.33 52.83
C ALA A 9 18.87 7.65 52.75
N THR A 10 17.58 7.61 52.40
CA THR A 10 16.74 8.80 52.23
C THR A 10 15.83 9.07 53.42
N PRO A 11 15.48 10.34 53.73
CA PRO A 11 14.50 10.70 54.75
C PRO A 11 13.13 10.09 54.46
N VAL A 12 12.36 9.74 55.47
CA VAL A 12 10.99 9.18 55.36
C VAL A 12 10.05 10.15 54.59
N GLU A 13 10.33 11.45 54.66
CA GLU A 13 9.56 12.50 54.01
C GLU A 13 9.75 12.52 52.50
N TRP A 14 10.81 11.88 51.99
CA TRP A 14 11.15 11.81 50.54
C TRP A 14 11.48 10.38 50.13
N PRO A 15 10.47 9.48 50.08
CA PRO A 15 10.71 8.09 49.71
C PRO A 15 11.11 7.99 48.23
N VAL A 16 12.27 7.39 47.95
CA VAL A 16 12.75 7.19 46.57
C VAL A 16 11.90 6.14 45.84
N SER A 17 11.24 5.25 46.59
CA SER A 17 10.25 4.28 46.10
C SER A 17 9.12 4.91 45.30
N PHE A 18 8.81 6.20 45.48
CA PHE A 18 7.88 6.96 44.63
C PHE A 18 8.23 6.89 43.12
N MET A 19 9.50 6.70 42.77
CA MET A 19 9.92 6.51 41.40
C MET A 19 9.36 5.24 40.74
N LEU A 20 8.87 4.27 41.53
CA LEU A 20 8.21 3.05 41.04
C LEU A 20 6.90 3.34 40.28
N ILE A 21 6.30 4.52 40.45
CA ILE A 21 5.16 5.01 39.68
C ILE A 21 5.46 5.04 38.16
N ALA A 22 6.74 5.11 37.78
CA ALA A 22 7.13 5.05 36.36
C ALA A 22 6.94 3.66 35.73
N LEU A 23 6.93 2.57 36.53
CA LEU A 23 6.79 1.20 36.02
C LEU A 23 5.49 0.96 35.24
N PRO A 24 4.29 1.23 35.79
CA PRO A 24 3.04 1.09 35.07
C PRO A 24 2.97 2.02 33.88
N LEU A 25 3.56 3.23 33.95
CA LEU A 25 3.59 4.18 32.85
C LEU A 25 4.41 3.63 31.67
N VAL A 26 5.62 3.15 31.91
CA VAL A 26 6.49 2.54 30.88
C VAL A 26 5.82 1.30 30.29
N ALA A 27 5.23 0.45 31.14
CA ALA A 27 4.51 -0.74 30.69
C ALA A 27 3.33 -0.39 29.76
N ALA A 28 2.65 0.75 29.99
CA ALA A 28 1.53 1.19 29.17
C ALA A 28 1.92 1.53 27.71
N PHE A 29 3.18 1.93 27.48
CA PHE A 29 3.66 2.21 26.11
C PHE A 29 3.96 0.95 25.28
N ALA A 30 4.41 -0.13 25.93
CA ALA A 30 4.91 -1.31 25.22
C ALA A 30 4.01 -2.54 25.33
N HIS A 31 3.15 -2.63 26.37
CA HIS A 31 2.43 -3.85 26.69
C HIS A 31 0.91 -3.64 26.77
N GLY A 32 0.16 -4.74 26.79
CA GLY A 32 -1.30 -4.72 26.95
C GLY A 32 -1.75 -4.44 28.39
N PRO A 33 -3.06 -4.19 28.61
CA PRO A 33 -3.60 -3.76 29.91
C PRO A 33 -3.33 -4.74 31.05
N ALA A 34 -3.28 -6.04 30.80
CA ALA A 34 -2.97 -7.05 31.79
C ALA A 34 -1.53 -6.92 32.35
N ALA A 35 -0.57 -6.65 31.47
CA ALA A 35 0.83 -6.45 31.87
C ALA A 35 1.01 -5.14 32.64
N VAL A 36 0.28 -4.08 32.26
CA VAL A 36 0.24 -2.83 33.03
C VAL A 36 -0.31 -3.05 34.44
N GLY A 37 -1.40 -3.83 34.55
CA GLY A 37 -1.96 -4.23 35.83
C GLY A 37 -0.95 -5.01 36.70
N GLY A 38 -0.27 -5.97 36.09
CA GLY A 38 0.80 -6.73 36.78
C GLY A 38 1.96 -5.84 37.23
N ALA A 39 2.41 -4.91 36.41
CA ALA A 39 3.45 -3.93 36.77
C ALA A 39 3.00 -3.00 37.90
N THR A 40 1.73 -2.59 37.91
CA THR A 40 1.14 -1.77 38.96
C THR A 40 1.14 -2.51 40.30
N VAL A 41 0.63 -3.75 40.31
CA VAL A 41 0.62 -4.59 41.52
C VAL A 41 2.05 -4.82 42.03
N PHE A 42 2.96 -5.14 41.12
CA PHE A 42 4.37 -5.33 41.48
C PHE A 42 4.98 -4.05 42.08
N ALA A 43 4.73 -2.88 41.49
CA ALA A 43 5.22 -1.60 42.00
C ALA A 43 4.69 -1.33 43.44
N VAL A 44 3.38 -1.45 43.64
CA VAL A 44 2.74 -1.23 44.97
C VAL A 44 3.25 -2.21 46.01
N VAL A 45 3.38 -3.50 45.67
CA VAL A 45 3.94 -4.50 46.56
C VAL A 45 5.39 -4.18 46.92
N LEU A 46 6.19 -3.79 45.95
CA LEU A 46 7.59 -3.43 46.17
C LEU A 46 7.72 -2.17 47.05
N GLU A 47 6.89 -1.15 46.81
CA GLU A 47 6.79 0.03 47.69
C GLU A 47 6.46 -0.37 49.12
N GLY A 48 5.50 -1.28 49.32
CA GLY A 48 5.13 -1.80 50.63
C GLY A 48 6.26 -2.57 51.35
N VAL A 49 6.99 -3.41 50.61
CA VAL A 49 8.16 -4.13 51.13
C VAL A 49 9.25 -3.14 51.59
N LEU A 50 9.53 -2.11 50.75
CA LEU A 50 10.52 -1.08 51.09
C LEU A 50 10.12 -0.27 52.32
N ALA A 51 8.83 0.08 52.45
CA ALA A 51 8.30 0.77 53.63
C ALA A 51 8.35 -0.09 54.94
N GLY A 52 8.24 -1.41 54.79
CA GLY A 52 8.25 -2.34 55.92
C GLY A 52 9.63 -2.83 56.37
N THR A 53 10.68 -2.61 55.55
CA THR A 53 12.04 -3.09 55.90
C THR A 53 12.72 -2.18 56.92
N PRO A 54 13.16 -2.70 58.06
CA PRO A 54 13.96 -1.95 59.02
C PRO A 54 15.31 -1.60 58.37
N CYS A 55 15.68 -0.34 58.37
CA CYS A 55 16.92 0.08 57.75
C CYS A 55 17.91 0.70 58.72
N CYS A 56 19.21 0.62 58.31
CA CYS A 56 20.41 0.96 59.05
C CYS A 56 20.54 2.42 59.55
N ALA A 57 19.57 3.28 59.27
CA ALA A 57 19.59 4.72 59.61
C ALA A 57 18.60 5.10 60.77
N GLY A 58 18.30 4.18 61.68
CA GLY A 58 17.45 4.50 62.86
C GLY A 58 15.95 4.57 62.54
N ARG A 59 15.53 4.01 61.39
CA ARG A 59 14.10 3.85 61.06
C ARG A 59 13.48 2.77 61.95
N GLU A 60 12.44 3.16 62.68
CA GLU A 60 11.62 2.19 63.42
C GLU A 60 10.75 1.37 62.46
N VAL A 61 10.40 0.14 62.82
CA VAL A 61 9.52 -0.73 62.04
C VAL A 61 8.11 -0.13 62.07
N GLY A 62 7.50 0.16 60.90
CA GLY A 62 6.07 0.52 60.88
C GLY A 62 5.63 1.67 59.98
N TYR A 63 6.45 2.12 59.06
CA TYR A 63 6.08 3.20 58.11
C TYR A 63 5.08 2.81 57.03
N LEU A 64 4.60 1.56 56.98
CA LEU A 64 3.61 1.09 56.00
C LEU A 64 2.37 1.97 55.90
N TRP A 65 1.94 2.55 57.04
CA TRP A 65 0.76 3.41 57.16
C TRP A 65 1.10 4.89 57.31
N ASP A 66 2.35 5.25 57.09
CA ASP A 66 2.72 6.67 57.06
C ASP A 66 2.04 7.36 55.87
N ARG A 67 1.60 8.61 56.08
CA ARG A 67 0.85 9.38 55.07
C ARG A 67 1.57 9.52 53.72
N HIS A 68 2.89 9.58 53.72
CA HIS A 68 3.68 9.71 52.50
C HIS A 68 3.68 8.42 51.68
N TYR A 69 3.84 7.25 52.30
CA TYR A 69 3.76 5.96 51.65
C TYR A 69 2.34 5.61 51.20
N VAL A 70 1.32 5.90 52.02
CA VAL A 70 -0.08 5.74 51.61
C VAL A 70 -0.41 6.60 50.37
N ALA A 71 0.07 7.86 50.33
CA ALA A 71 -0.09 8.72 49.17
C ALA A 71 0.61 8.13 47.94
N SER A 72 1.83 7.56 48.08
CA SER A 72 2.55 6.88 47.00
C SER A 72 1.77 5.69 46.45
N TYR A 73 1.24 4.80 47.29
CA TYR A 73 0.43 3.65 46.86
C TYR A 73 -0.81 4.09 46.04
N ILE A 74 -1.51 5.13 46.57
CA ILE A 74 -2.68 5.68 45.88
C ILE A 74 -2.29 6.26 44.49
N CYS A 75 -1.21 7.04 44.44
CA CYS A 75 -0.72 7.62 43.21
C CYS A 75 -0.29 6.54 42.20
N THR A 76 0.48 5.54 42.61
CA THR A 76 0.91 4.42 41.78
C THR A 76 -0.31 3.63 41.29
N GLY A 77 -1.29 3.37 42.16
CA GLY A 77 -2.54 2.72 41.79
C GLY A 77 -3.36 3.51 40.72
N LEU A 78 -3.52 4.84 40.95
CA LEU A 78 -4.23 5.71 40.02
C LEU A 78 -3.54 5.77 38.63
N VAL A 79 -2.20 5.92 38.62
CA VAL A 79 -1.42 5.91 37.36
C VAL A 79 -1.53 4.55 36.70
N GLY A 80 -1.53 3.45 37.47
CA GLY A 80 -1.74 2.11 36.93
C GLY A 80 -3.10 1.92 36.30
N VAL A 81 -4.18 2.40 36.93
CA VAL A 81 -5.53 2.36 36.36
C VAL A 81 -5.60 3.18 35.07
N LEU A 82 -5.08 4.41 35.09
CA LEU A 82 -5.02 5.26 33.88
C LEU A 82 -4.21 4.58 32.77
N GLY A 83 -3.05 4.01 33.11
CA GLY A 83 -2.21 3.26 32.19
C GLY A 83 -2.93 2.05 31.56
N MET A 84 -3.69 1.29 32.36
CA MET A 84 -4.53 0.18 31.86
C MET A 84 -5.59 0.66 30.87
N ILE A 85 -6.28 1.77 31.19
CA ILE A 85 -7.29 2.36 30.28
C ILE A 85 -6.65 2.77 28.96
N LEU A 86 -5.53 3.49 29.02
CA LEU A 86 -4.80 3.93 27.82
C LEU A 86 -4.30 2.74 26.99
N ALA A 87 -3.71 1.73 27.63
CA ALA A 87 -3.27 0.50 26.95
C ALA A 87 -4.45 -0.26 26.32
N ALA A 88 -5.60 -0.34 27.01
CA ALA A 88 -6.80 -0.97 26.47
C ALA A 88 -7.34 -0.21 25.25
N HIS A 89 -7.37 1.12 25.29
CA HIS A 89 -7.75 1.95 24.15
C HIS A 89 -6.80 1.78 22.96
N ARG A 90 -5.48 1.77 23.20
CA ARG A 90 -4.49 1.53 22.16
C ARG A 90 -4.70 0.17 21.50
N VAL A 91 -4.76 -0.91 22.27
CA VAL A 91 -4.96 -2.27 21.75
C VAL A 91 -6.28 -2.41 20.98
N ARG A 92 -7.36 -1.79 21.47
CA ARG A 92 -8.63 -1.77 20.73
C ARG A 92 -8.50 -1.06 19.38
N ARG A 93 -7.87 0.12 19.34
CA ARG A 93 -7.61 0.87 18.09
C ARG A 93 -6.77 0.06 17.12
N GLU A 94 -5.70 -0.56 17.59
CA GLU A 94 -4.83 -1.41 16.76
C GLU A 94 -5.61 -2.59 16.15
N ARG A 95 -6.47 -3.24 16.91
CA ARG A 95 -7.33 -4.33 16.42
C ARG A 95 -8.35 -3.83 15.38
N THR A 96 -9.06 -2.75 15.68
CA THR A 96 -10.05 -2.19 14.73
C THR A 96 -9.37 -1.81 13.41
N LEU A 97 -8.19 -1.19 13.47
CA LEU A 97 -7.42 -0.87 12.27
C LEU A 97 -6.97 -2.13 11.53
N ALA A 98 -6.54 -3.17 12.23
CA ALA A 98 -6.17 -4.45 11.62
C ALA A 98 -7.37 -5.12 10.93
N ASP A 99 -8.55 -5.12 11.56
CA ASP A 99 -9.78 -5.69 10.98
C ASP A 99 -10.21 -4.94 9.72
N VAL A 100 -10.22 -3.60 9.75
CA VAL A 100 -10.54 -2.77 8.57
C VAL A 100 -9.54 -3.04 7.44
N ARG A 101 -8.26 -3.15 7.75
CA ARG A 101 -7.20 -3.47 6.79
C ARG A 101 -7.40 -4.85 6.16
N PHE A 102 -7.69 -5.86 6.96
CA PHE A 102 -7.95 -7.21 6.49
C PHE A 102 -9.13 -7.26 5.51
N VAL A 103 -10.24 -6.60 5.85
CA VAL A 103 -11.43 -6.52 4.98
C VAL A 103 -11.11 -5.85 3.66
N ALA A 104 -10.34 -4.78 3.67
CA ALA A 104 -10.03 -4.04 2.47
C ALA A 104 -8.96 -4.76 1.59
N ASP A 105 -7.99 -5.46 2.17
CA ASP A 105 -7.09 -6.35 1.40
C ASP A 105 -7.87 -7.46 0.67
N ILE A 106 -8.85 -8.07 1.35
CA ILE A 106 -9.74 -9.03 0.71
C ILE A 106 -10.55 -8.37 -0.41
N ALA A 107 -11.13 -7.19 -0.17
CA ALA A 107 -11.91 -6.48 -1.16
C ALA A 107 -11.07 -6.14 -2.40
N GLN A 108 -9.85 -5.67 -2.22
CA GLN A 108 -8.93 -5.38 -3.31
C GLN A 108 -8.56 -6.63 -4.12
N ARG A 109 -8.26 -7.74 -3.46
CA ARG A 109 -7.99 -9.04 -4.14
C ARG A 109 -9.20 -9.55 -4.94
N VAL A 110 -10.41 -9.31 -4.47
CA VAL A 110 -11.64 -9.67 -5.20
C VAL A 110 -11.86 -8.76 -6.40
N LEU A 111 -11.48 -7.48 -6.30
CA LEU A 111 -11.59 -6.49 -7.38
C LEU A 111 -10.58 -6.73 -8.49
N LEU A 112 -9.33 -7.05 -8.12
CA LEU A 112 -8.24 -7.38 -9.04
C LEU A 112 -8.41 -8.83 -9.51
N ARG A 113 -9.19 -9.00 -10.57
CA ARG A 113 -9.40 -10.33 -11.16
C ARG A 113 -8.07 -10.89 -11.69
N PRO A 114 -7.84 -12.20 -11.56
CA PRO A 114 -6.73 -12.83 -12.26
C PRO A 114 -6.84 -12.57 -13.76
N VAL A 115 -5.77 -12.05 -14.34
CA VAL A 115 -5.69 -11.84 -15.79
C VAL A 115 -5.57 -13.22 -16.46
N PRO A 116 -6.34 -13.50 -17.52
CA PRO A 116 -6.14 -14.74 -18.28
C PRO A 116 -4.70 -14.84 -18.79
N HIS A 117 -4.06 -15.99 -18.62
CA HIS A 117 -2.69 -16.21 -19.11
C HIS A 117 -2.55 -16.09 -20.63
N GLN A 118 -3.66 -16.23 -21.36
CA GLN A 118 -3.69 -16.12 -22.80
C GLN A 118 -5.00 -15.46 -23.28
N ILE A 119 -4.88 -14.51 -24.18
CA ILE A 119 -6.00 -13.90 -24.91
C ILE A 119 -5.63 -13.89 -26.40
N GLY A 120 -6.25 -14.75 -27.19
CA GLY A 120 -5.86 -14.98 -28.59
C GLY A 120 -4.40 -15.47 -28.68
N SER A 121 -3.57 -14.77 -29.43
CA SER A 121 -2.13 -15.03 -29.54
C SER A 121 -1.28 -14.34 -28.46
N LEU A 122 -1.87 -13.49 -27.60
CA LEU A 122 -1.14 -12.79 -26.56
C LEU A 122 -1.00 -13.65 -25.31
N HIS A 123 0.21 -13.70 -24.76
CA HIS A 123 0.47 -14.24 -23.42
C HIS A 123 0.53 -13.09 -22.42
N LEU A 124 -0.22 -13.22 -21.32
CA LEU A 124 -0.34 -12.20 -20.30
C LEU A 124 0.02 -12.78 -18.92
N GLU A 125 0.60 -11.95 -18.09
CA GLU A 125 0.81 -12.26 -16.68
C GLU A 125 0.70 -10.98 -15.85
N SER A 126 0.21 -11.11 -14.64
CA SER A 126 0.07 -9.98 -13.71
C SER A 126 0.78 -10.25 -12.40
N LEU A 127 1.34 -9.20 -11.81
CA LEU A 127 1.93 -9.18 -10.48
C LEU A 127 1.22 -8.11 -9.66
N TYR A 128 0.77 -8.48 -8.47
CA TYR A 128 0.34 -7.55 -7.45
C TYR A 128 0.94 -7.96 -6.10
N ARG A 129 1.54 -7.01 -5.41
CA ARG A 129 2.04 -7.20 -4.03
C ARG A 129 1.75 -5.95 -3.23
N SER A 130 1.08 -6.13 -2.12
CA SER A 130 0.86 -5.05 -1.16
C SER A 130 2.09 -4.87 -0.27
N ALA A 131 2.41 -3.63 0.08
CA ALA A 131 3.48 -3.30 1.01
C ALA A 131 3.15 -3.81 2.41
N ALA A 132 3.88 -4.84 2.87
CA ALA A 132 3.59 -5.54 4.13
C ALA A 132 3.80 -4.70 5.41
N ALA A 133 4.62 -3.64 5.36
CA ALA A 133 5.20 -3.04 6.57
C ALA A 133 4.25 -2.15 7.38
N GLU A 134 3.21 -1.55 6.81
CA GLU A 134 2.30 -0.65 7.54
C GLU A 134 0.82 -0.87 7.24
N ALA A 135 0.45 -2.04 6.69
CA ALA A 135 -0.93 -2.42 6.41
C ALA A 135 -1.75 -1.26 5.81
N ARG A 136 -1.20 -0.59 4.81
CA ARG A 136 -1.86 0.41 4.01
C ARG A 136 -2.44 -0.29 2.80
N ILE A 137 -3.73 -0.18 2.62
CA ILE A 137 -4.42 -0.74 1.47
C ILE A 137 -4.11 0.18 0.30
N GLY A 138 -3.55 -0.38 -0.77
CA GLY A 138 -3.11 0.38 -1.91
C GLY A 138 -4.21 0.84 -2.85
N GLY A 139 -3.82 1.78 -3.70
CA GLY A 139 -4.63 2.29 -4.81
C GLY A 139 -4.39 1.59 -6.13
N ASP A 140 -3.38 0.72 -6.20
CA ASP A 140 -2.97 0.05 -7.44
C ASP A 140 -4.07 -0.82 -8.03
N LEU A 141 -4.26 -0.70 -9.33
CA LEU A 141 -5.26 -1.47 -10.07
C LEU A 141 -4.74 -1.84 -11.47
N TYR A 142 -5.24 -2.94 -11.99
CA TYR A 142 -5.01 -3.34 -13.38
C TYR A 142 -6.18 -4.17 -13.91
N GLU A 143 -6.30 -4.21 -15.23
CA GLU A 143 -7.30 -5.03 -15.91
C GLU A 143 -6.84 -5.36 -17.34
N ALA A 144 -7.30 -6.50 -17.86
CA ALA A 144 -7.14 -6.88 -19.26
C ALA A 144 -8.46 -7.43 -19.80
N VAL A 145 -9.00 -6.80 -20.81
CA VAL A 145 -10.33 -7.13 -21.37
C VAL A 145 -10.20 -7.46 -22.86
N PRO A 146 -10.56 -8.67 -23.29
CA PRO A 146 -10.71 -8.98 -24.71
C PRO A 146 -11.98 -8.30 -25.24
N THR A 147 -11.85 -7.57 -26.33
CA THR A 147 -12.96 -6.85 -26.96
C THR A 147 -12.99 -7.08 -28.48
N ARG A 148 -14.04 -6.65 -29.15
CA ARG A 148 -14.10 -6.64 -30.63
C ARG A 148 -13.08 -5.71 -31.30
N TYR A 149 -12.48 -4.80 -30.53
CA TYR A 149 -11.46 -3.86 -31.01
C TYR A 149 -10.03 -4.37 -30.84
N GLY A 150 -9.86 -5.39 -30.01
CA GLY A 150 -8.57 -5.94 -29.59
C GLY A 150 -8.53 -6.21 -28.10
N VAL A 151 -7.34 -6.35 -27.56
CA VAL A 151 -7.14 -6.50 -26.13
C VAL A 151 -6.88 -5.12 -25.52
N ARG A 152 -7.74 -4.72 -24.58
CA ARG A 152 -7.65 -3.46 -23.85
C ARG A 152 -7.11 -3.72 -22.45
N LEU A 153 -6.13 -2.92 -22.09
CA LEU A 153 -5.38 -3.02 -20.84
C LEU A 153 -5.54 -1.72 -20.07
N LEU A 154 -5.62 -1.84 -18.77
CA LEU A 154 -5.60 -0.73 -17.83
C LEU A 154 -4.57 -1.05 -16.74
N ILE A 155 -3.79 -0.07 -16.35
CA ILE A 155 -3.06 -0.03 -15.09
C ILE A 155 -3.18 1.37 -14.52
N GLY A 156 -3.21 1.50 -13.20
CA GLY A 156 -3.31 2.80 -12.56
C GLY A 156 -3.06 2.73 -11.06
N ASP A 157 -2.90 3.91 -10.46
CA ASP A 157 -2.80 4.10 -9.02
C ASP A 157 -3.74 5.22 -8.56
N VAL A 158 -4.53 4.93 -7.53
CA VAL A 158 -5.45 5.88 -6.89
C VAL A 158 -4.71 6.63 -5.80
N ARG A 159 -4.63 7.94 -5.90
CA ARG A 159 -4.05 8.75 -4.82
C ARG A 159 -4.78 8.55 -3.51
N GLY A 160 -4.03 8.16 -2.50
CA GLY A 160 -4.53 7.91 -1.14
C GLY A 160 -4.55 6.43 -0.81
N LYS A 161 -4.91 6.11 0.43
CA LYS A 161 -4.85 4.73 0.96
C LYS A 161 -6.12 4.42 1.73
N GLY A 162 -6.40 3.14 1.90
CA GLY A 162 -7.54 2.68 2.68
C GLY A 162 -8.80 2.37 1.85
N LEU A 163 -9.91 2.15 2.53
CA LEU A 163 -11.15 1.67 1.93
C LEU A 163 -11.67 2.57 0.79
N LEU A 164 -11.49 3.87 0.91
CA LEU A 164 -11.92 4.82 -0.11
C LEU A 164 -11.08 4.75 -1.40
N ALA A 165 -9.79 4.38 -1.31
CA ALA A 165 -8.99 4.12 -2.51
C ALA A 165 -9.48 2.85 -3.21
N VAL A 166 -9.77 1.77 -2.46
CA VAL A 166 -10.37 0.54 -2.99
C VAL A 166 -11.72 0.81 -3.65
N GLU A 167 -12.54 1.65 -3.05
CA GLU A 167 -13.84 2.04 -3.59
C GLU A 167 -13.70 2.83 -4.90
N THR A 168 -12.71 3.71 -4.99
CA THR A 168 -12.37 4.46 -6.20
C THR A 168 -11.85 3.51 -7.30
N ALA A 169 -10.93 2.61 -6.96
CA ALA A 169 -10.42 1.58 -7.87
C ALA A 169 -11.55 0.69 -8.41
N ALA A 170 -12.48 0.28 -7.54
CA ALA A 170 -13.65 -0.51 -7.95
C ALA A 170 -14.54 0.20 -8.96
N ALA A 171 -14.80 1.48 -8.75
CA ALA A 171 -15.59 2.29 -9.66
C ALA A 171 -14.91 2.46 -11.01
N LEU A 172 -13.60 2.74 -11.00
CA LEU A 172 -12.80 2.89 -12.21
C LEU A 172 -12.76 1.58 -13.02
N LEU A 173 -12.48 0.45 -12.36
CA LEU A 173 -12.49 -0.87 -13.00
C LEU A 173 -13.87 -1.20 -13.59
N GLY A 174 -14.97 -0.88 -12.90
CA GLY A 174 -16.34 -1.04 -13.40
C GLY A 174 -16.57 -0.21 -14.67
N ALA A 175 -16.26 1.09 -14.62
CA ALA A 175 -16.39 1.99 -15.75
C ALA A 175 -15.53 1.54 -16.95
N PHE A 176 -14.29 1.12 -16.69
CA PHE A 176 -13.39 0.62 -17.72
C PHE A 176 -13.95 -0.65 -18.40
N ARG A 177 -14.43 -1.62 -17.64
CA ARG A 177 -14.98 -2.87 -18.17
C ARG A 177 -16.15 -2.62 -19.13
N GLU A 178 -17.03 -1.69 -18.79
CA GLU A 178 -18.16 -1.32 -19.68
C GLU A 178 -17.65 -0.53 -20.91
N ALA A 179 -16.93 0.55 -20.69
CA ALA A 179 -16.42 1.40 -21.76
C ALA A 179 -15.50 0.63 -22.74
N ALA A 180 -14.77 -0.39 -22.25
CA ALA A 180 -13.90 -1.20 -23.10
C ALA A 180 -14.66 -1.98 -24.17
N HIS A 181 -15.92 -2.33 -23.97
CA HIS A 181 -16.74 -3.01 -24.99
C HIS A 181 -17.51 -2.05 -25.88
N ASP A 182 -17.87 -0.88 -25.37
CA ASP A 182 -18.77 0.07 -26.05
C ASP A 182 -18.00 1.08 -26.92
N GLU A 183 -16.94 1.67 -26.37
CA GLU A 183 -16.24 2.78 -27.04
C GLU A 183 -15.26 2.27 -28.11
N PRO A 184 -15.42 2.70 -29.38
CA PRO A 184 -14.54 2.22 -30.44
C PRO A 184 -13.11 2.78 -30.35
N ALA A 185 -12.95 4.01 -29.89
CA ALA A 185 -11.66 4.68 -29.82
C ALA A 185 -11.13 4.73 -28.37
N LEU A 186 -9.83 4.47 -28.19
CA LEU A 186 -9.18 4.48 -26.88
C LEU A 186 -9.30 5.84 -26.15
N PRO A 187 -9.17 7.02 -26.81
CA PRO A 187 -9.42 8.30 -26.18
C PRO A 187 -10.87 8.46 -25.67
N ALA A 188 -11.87 7.99 -26.43
CA ALA A 188 -13.26 8.04 -26.03
C ALA A 188 -13.54 7.13 -24.83
N LEU A 189 -12.85 5.98 -24.73
CA LEU A 189 -12.88 5.12 -23.56
C LEU A 189 -12.34 5.87 -22.32
N ALA A 190 -11.19 6.54 -22.43
CA ALA A 190 -10.61 7.32 -21.34
C ALA A 190 -11.57 8.44 -20.90
N ASP A 191 -12.14 9.17 -21.83
CA ASP A 191 -13.13 10.24 -21.57
C ASP A 191 -14.40 9.70 -20.88
N ARG A 192 -14.88 8.53 -21.30
CA ARG A 192 -16.03 7.86 -20.68
C ARG A 192 -15.73 7.44 -19.22
N VAL A 193 -14.52 6.95 -18.95
CA VAL A 193 -14.06 6.60 -17.60
C VAL A 193 -13.96 7.87 -16.75
N GLU A 194 -13.33 8.94 -17.24
CA GLU A 194 -13.26 10.25 -16.56
C GLU A 194 -14.66 10.74 -16.19
N THR A 195 -15.57 10.78 -17.15
CA THR A 195 -16.96 11.20 -16.92
C THR A 195 -17.65 10.36 -15.81
N SER A 196 -17.38 9.05 -15.75
CA SER A 196 -17.93 8.18 -14.71
C SER A 196 -17.35 8.51 -13.34
N MET A 197 -16.06 8.83 -13.27
CA MET A 197 -15.38 9.23 -12.03
C MET A 197 -15.88 10.59 -11.53
N ASP A 198 -16.06 11.57 -12.41
CA ASP A 198 -16.59 12.90 -12.09
C ASP A 198 -18.00 12.82 -11.51
N ARG A 199 -18.89 12.05 -12.14
CA ARG A 199 -20.26 11.83 -11.65
C ARG A 199 -20.25 11.26 -10.24
N ARG A 200 -19.37 10.31 -9.97
CA ARG A 200 -19.21 9.72 -8.65
C ARG A 200 -18.71 10.75 -7.63
N ALA A 201 -17.71 11.57 -7.99
CA ALA A 201 -17.19 12.62 -7.14
C ALA A 201 -18.29 13.59 -6.69
N VAL A 202 -19.17 13.99 -7.61
CA VAL A 202 -20.33 14.85 -7.32
C VAL A 202 -21.32 14.17 -6.37
N LEU A 203 -21.63 12.88 -6.56
CA LEU A 203 -22.57 12.14 -5.71
C LEU A 203 -22.10 11.97 -4.27
N LEU A 204 -20.79 11.86 -4.05
CA LEU A 204 -20.19 11.66 -2.73
C LEU A 204 -19.92 12.97 -1.95
N GLY A 205 -20.37 14.13 -2.46
CA GLY A 205 -20.37 15.40 -1.72
C GLY A 205 -19.07 16.20 -1.74
N GLY A 206 -18.21 15.99 -2.68
CA GLY A 206 -17.23 16.97 -3.22
C GLY A 206 -15.96 17.29 -2.43
N SER A 207 -15.93 17.31 -1.10
CA SER A 207 -14.77 17.90 -0.40
C SER A 207 -13.58 16.94 -0.18
N GLU A 208 -13.82 15.66 0.03
CA GLU A 208 -12.73 14.67 0.16
C GLU A 208 -12.52 13.82 -1.11
N VAL A 209 -13.51 13.76 -1.98
CA VAL A 209 -13.49 12.97 -3.23
C VAL A 209 -12.90 13.77 -4.39
N GLY A 210 -13.07 15.09 -4.40
CA GLY A 210 -12.47 15.99 -5.40
C GLY A 210 -10.94 16.12 -5.29
N GLU A 211 -10.35 15.74 -4.17
CA GLU A 211 -8.89 15.70 -3.98
C GLU A 211 -8.26 14.38 -4.47
N ARG A 212 -9.07 13.39 -4.90
CA ARG A 212 -8.57 12.09 -5.33
C ARG A 212 -8.50 12.01 -6.83
N PHE A 213 -7.31 12.04 -7.31
CA PHE A 213 -7.02 11.75 -8.71
C PHE A 213 -6.46 10.33 -8.85
N VAL A 214 -6.52 9.81 -10.06
CA VAL A 214 -5.98 8.49 -10.41
C VAL A 214 -5.01 8.66 -11.57
N THR A 215 -3.78 8.22 -11.39
CA THR A 215 -2.87 8.07 -12.51
C THR A 215 -3.21 6.77 -13.23
N ALA A 216 -3.29 6.79 -14.55
CA ALA A 216 -3.66 5.61 -15.32
C ALA A 216 -3.01 5.56 -16.70
N VAL A 217 -2.78 4.34 -17.19
CA VAL A 217 -2.51 4.06 -18.59
C VAL A 217 -3.60 3.17 -19.13
N PHE A 218 -4.21 3.61 -20.23
CA PHE A 218 -5.03 2.79 -21.10
C PHE A 218 -4.20 2.35 -22.30
N ALA A 219 -4.15 1.05 -22.56
CA ALA A 219 -3.49 0.53 -23.75
C ALA A 219 -4.43 -0.37 -24.56
N GLU A 220 -4.27 -0.39 -25.86
CA GLU A 220 -5.03 -1.24 -26.78
C GLU A 220 -4.05 -1.91 -27.74
N ILE A 221 -4.13 -3.25 -27.82
CA ILE A 221 -3.48 -4.05 -28.84
C ILE A 221 -4.58 -4.43 -29.83
N PRO A 222 -4.74 -3.69 -30.95
CA PRO A 222 -5.86 -3.88 -31.85
C PRO A 222 -5.74 -5.18 -32.66
N LEU A 223 -6.88 -5.61 -33.20
CA LEU A 223 -6.94 -6.79 -34.06
C LEU A 223 -6.31 -6.47 -35.42
N GLY A 224 -5.45 -7.37 -35.92
CA GLY A 224 -4.87 -7.28 -37.27
C GLY A 224 -3.80 -6.20 -37.47
N GLU A 225 -3.48 -5.40 -36.46
CA GLU A 225 -2.50 -4.33 -36.56
C GLU A 225 -1.25 -4.63 -35.71
N PRO A 226 -0.03 -4.46 -36.23
CA PRO A 226 1.21 -4.71 -35.50
C PRO A 226 1.62 -3.48 -34.65
N LEU A 227 0.71 -2.99 -33.82
CA LEU A 227 0.93 -1.82 -32.98
C LEU A 227 0.23 -1.94 -31.64
N VAL A 228 0.60 -1.08 -30.71
CA VAL A 228 -0.10 -0.79 -29.45
C VAL A 228 -0.45 0.69 -29.41
N ARG A 229 -1.68 1.01 -29.07
CA ARG A 229 -2.16 2.37 -28.79
C ARG A 229 -2.13 2.62 -27.31
N VAL A 230 -1.71 3.81 -26.90
CA VAL A 230 -1.56 4.19 -25.48
C VAL A 230 -2.18 5.57 -25.26
N VAL A 231 -2.99 5.68 -24.22
CA VAL A 231 -3.41 6.94 -23.61
C VAL A 231 -2.84 6.96 -22.19
N ASN A 232 -1.97 7.93 -21.90
CA ASN A 232 -1.33 8.07 -20.59
C ASN A 232 -1.93 9.26 -19.83
N CYS A 233 -2.47 9.00 -18.65
CA CYS A 233 -3.07 9.96 -17.73
C CYS A 233 -2.17 10.14 -16.50
N GLY A 234 -0.97 10.69 -16.70
CA GLY A 234 -0.01 11.01 -15.64
C GLY A 234 0.60 9.80 -14.91
N HIS A 235 0.64 8.65 -15.56
CA HIS A 235 1.16 7.40 -15.00
C HIS A 235 2.55 7.07 -15.57
N PRO A 236 3.38 6.25 -14.91
CA PRO A 236 4.62 5.76 -15.50
C PRO A 236 4.41 5.17 -16.90
N PRO A 237 5.23 5.55 -17.89
CA PRO A 237 5.04 5.09 -19.25
C PRO A 237 5.28 3.58 -19.38
N PRO A 238 4.48 2.87 -20.21
CA PRO A 238 4.74 1.46 -20.49
C PRO A 238 6.11 1.24 -21.11
N VAL A 239 6.69 0.08 -20.86
CA VAL A 239 7.99 -0.32 -21.41
C VAL A 239 7.80 -1.39 -22.46
N ARG A 240 8.34 -1.17 -23.67
CA ARG A 240 8.46 -2.20 -24.69
C ARG A 240 9.82 -2.89 -24.61
N ILE A 241 9.80 -4.20 -24.62
CA ILE A 241 10.98 -5.07 -24.67
C ILE A 241 10.99 -5.79 -26.01
N ARG A 242 12.05 -5.59 -26.82
CA ARG A 242 12.23 -6.17 -28.16
C ARG A 242 13.68 -6.60 -28.34
N SER A 243 13.94 -7.91 -28.47
CA SER A 243 15.27 -8.45 -28.85
C SER A 243 16.44 -7.83 -28.08
N GLY A 244 16.29 -7.62 -26.75
CA GLY A 244 17.31 -6.99 -25.90
C GLY A 244 17.20 -5.47 -25.78
N GLU A 245 16.47 -4.81 -26.66
CA GLU A 245 16.15 -3.39 -26.57
C GLU A 245 15.00 -3.17 -25.57
N VAL A 246 15.18 -2.23 -24.65
CA VAL A 246 14.17 -1.82 -23.66
C VAL A 246 13.94 -0.33 -23.80
N CYS A 247 12.71 0.06 -24.11
CA CYS A 247 12.32 1.42 -24.44
C CYS A 247 11.01 1.79 -23.76
N GLU A 248 10.98 2.93 -23.09
CA GLU A 248 9.73 3.53 -22.61
C GLU A 248 8.90 4.04 -23.77
N LEU A 249 7.60 3.82 -23.70
CA LEU A 249 6.63 4.29 -24.67
C LEU A 249 6.09 5.66 -24.24
N ASP A 250 6.95 6.67 -24.31
CA ASP A 250 6.64 8.04 -23.95
C ASP A 250 6.96 8.99 -25.12
N ARG A 251 6.00 9.83 -25.50
CA ARG A 251 6.18 10.93 -26.47
C ARG A 251 6.03 12.31 -25.83
N GLY A 252 6.02 12.38 -24.48
CA GLY A 252 5.87 13.63 -23.74
C GLY A 252 4.48 14.28 -23.88
N ARG A 253 3.44 13.49 -24.14
CA ARG A 253 2.05 13.94 -24.31
C ARG A 253 1.09 13.31 -23.31
N SER A 254 1.54 13.15 -22.08
CA SER A 254 0.68 12.63 -21.02
C SER A 254 -0.46 13.62 -20.72
N ALA A 255 -1.68 13.11 -20.65
CA ALA A 255 -2.81 13.85 -20.12
C ALA A 255 -2.67 14.00 -18.59
N PRO A 256 -3.42 14.92 -17.96
CA PRO A 256 -3.53 14.97 -16.49
C PRO A 256 -4.08 13.64 -15.96
N PRO A 257 -3.80 13.33 -14.67
CA PRO A 257 -4.47 12.23 -13.99
C PRO A 257 -6.00 12.33 -14.11
N LEU A 258 -6.67 11.19 -14.13
CA LEU A 258 -8.13 11.12 -14.09
C LEU A 258 -8.68 11.87 -12.87
N ASN A 259 -9.86 12.47 -13.00
CA ASN A 259 -10.48 13.39 -12.05
C ASN A 259 -9.82 14.78 -11.97
N LEU A 260 -8.80 15.04 -12.80
CA LEU A 260 -8.21 16.36 -12.99
C LEU A 260 -8.31 16.85 -14.47
N GLY A 261 -8.72 15.98 -15.38
CA GLY A 261 -8.82 16.28 -16.81
C GLY A 261 -9.80 17.42 -17.14
N VAL A 262 -10.91 17.52 -16.39
CA VAL A 262 -11.91 18.59 -16.53
C VAL A 262 -11.31 19.97 -16.30
N LEU A 263 -10.22 20.09 -15.52
CA LEU A 263 -9.56 21.37 -15.25
C LEU A 263 -8.83 21.96 -16.47
N LEU A 264 -8.42 21.11 -17.43
CA LEU A 264 -7.64 21.55 -18.59
C LEU A 264 -8.45 21.57 -19.89
N GLY A 265 -9.56 20.84 -19.97
CA GLY A 265 -10.47 20.84 -21.13
C GLY A 265 -9.86 20.33 -22.44
N GLU A 266 -8.71 19.65 -22.39
CA GLU A 266 -8.06 19.06 -23.55
C GLU A 266 -8.50 17.61 -23.76
N PRO A 267 -8.75 17.18 -25.03
CA PRO A 267 -9.10 15.80 -25.31
C PRO A 267 -7.93 14.85 -25.03
N TYR A 268 -8.22 13.64 -24.61
CA TYR A 268 -7.22 12.60 -24.43
C TYR A 268 -6.50 12.30 -25.74
N HIS A 269 -5.17 12.33 -25.68
CA HIS A 269 -4.32 12.03 -26.83
C HIS A 269 -3.94 10.55 -26.85
N VAL A 270 -3.97 9.94 -28.05
CA VAL A 270 -3.52 8.57 -28.26
C VAL A 270 -2.21 8.55 -29.00
N ASP A 271 -1.22 7.86 -28.47
CA ASP A 271 0.02 7.54 -29.14
C ASP A 271 0.01 6.10 -29.65
N ALA A 272 0.55 5.88 -30.86
CA ALA A 272 0.69 4.56 -31.44
C ALA A 272 2.15 4.17 -31.58
N TYR A 273 2.48 2.96 -31.12
CA TYR A 273 3.82 2.40 -31.17
C TYR A 273 3.81 1.05 -31.86
N SER A 274 4.88 0.72 -32.59
CA SER A 274 5.02 -0.60 -33.19
C SER A 274 5.06 -1.70 -32.14
N PHE A 275 4.23 -2.72 -32.29
CA PHE A 275 4.19 -3.92 -31.46
C PHE A 275 4.09 -5.15 -32.37
N ARG A 276 5.15 -5.93 -32.47
CA ARG A 276 5.34 -6.99 -33.46
C ARG A 276 5.52 -8.34 -32.78
N PRO A 277 5.37 -9.45 -33.52
CA PRO A 277 5.73 -10.78 -33.01
C PRO A 277 7.14 -10.79 -32.38
N GLY A 278 7.24 -11.30 -31.16
CA GLY A 278 8.44 -11.29 -30.33
C GLY A 278 8.52 -10.13 -29.34
N ASP A 279 7.71 -9.08 -29.49
CA ASP A 279 7.68 -7.96 -28.56
C ASP A 279 6.95 -8.33 -27.26
N GLN A 280 7.38 -7.67 -26.18
CA GLN A 280 6.72 -7.71 -24.90
C GLN A 280 6.49 -6.29 -24.39
N LEU A 281 5.31 -6.05 -23.83
CA LEU A 281 4.89 -4.82 -23.18
C LEU A 281 4.84 -5.05 -21.67
N LEU A 282 5.42 -4.15 -20.90
CA LEU A 282 5.30 -4.10 -19.44
C LEU A 282 4.63 -2.78 -19.04
N LEU A 283 3.48 -2.88 -18.39
CA LEU A 283 2.83 -1.79 -17.67
C LEU A 283 3.13 -2.00 -16.19
N TYR A 284 3.34 -0.91 -15.43
CA TYR A 284 3.76 -1.01 -14.03
C TYR A 284 3.41 0.26 -13.26
N THR A 285 3.20 0.14 -11.95
CA THR A 285 2.98 1.27 -11.04
C THR A 285 4.29 1.81 -10.48
N ASP A 286 4.27 3.05 -10.02
CA ASP A 286 5.44 3.77 -9.52
C ASP A 286 6.10 3.10 -8.32
N GLY A 287 5.36 2.32 -7.51
CA GLY A 287 5.92 1.53 -6.42
C GLY A 287 7.09 0.63 -6.84
N ILE A 288 7.17 0.23 -8.13
CA ILE A 288 8.32 -0.48 -8.67
C ILE A 288 9.54 0.44 -8.78
N THR A 289 9.39 1.58 -9.43
CA THR A 289 10.49 2.52 -9.69
C THR A 289 10.86 3.34 -8.46
N GLU A 290 9.92 3.57 -7.53
CA GLU A 290 10.14 4.28 -6.27
C GLU A 290 10.72 3.41 -5.17
N THR A 291 10.79 2.08 -5.37
CA THR A 291 11.51 1.17 -4.47
C THR A 291 12.96 1.61 -4.31
N ARG A 292 13.44 1.68 -3.06
CA ARG A 292 14.78 2.19 -2.73
C ARG A 292 15.65 1.12 -2.06
N ASP A 293 16.94 1.18 -2.34
CA ASP A 293 17.96 0.41 -1.62
C ASP A 293 18.30 1.05 -0.25
N ALA A 294 19.21 0.41 0.47
CA ALA A 294 19.69 0.92 1.76
C ALA A 294 20.41 2.29 1.68
N ALA A 295 20.88 2.69 0.50
CA ALA A 295 21.50 3.99 0.24
C ALA A 295 20.46 5.05 -0.19
N GLY A 296 19.18 4.66 -0.36
CA GLY A 296 18.11 5.54 -0.80
C GLY A 296 18.01 5.71 -2.33
N SER A 297 18.75 4.93 -3.12
CA SER A 297 18.73 5.00 -4.58
C SER A 297 17.46 4.33 -5.13
N PHE A 298 16.87 4.92 -6.15
CA PHE A 298 15.72 4.36 -6.84
C PHE A 298 16.06 3.10 -7.65
N TYR A 299 15.07 2.22 -7.79
CA TYR A 299 15.23 0.97 -8.53
C TYR A 299 15.45 1.22 -10.03
N PRO A 300 16.54 0.71 -10.62
CA PRO A 300 16.89 0.97 -12.01
C PRO A 300 16.18 0.02 -12.98
N LEU A 301 14.83 0.12 -13.07
CA LEU A 301 13.96 -0.81 -13.80
C LEU A 301 14.45 -1.11 -15.22
N LEU A 302 14.69 -0.08 -16.04
CA LEU A 302 15.08 -0.26 -17.45
C LEU A 302 16.39 -1.02 -17.61
N GLN A 303 17.36 -0.79 -16.70
CA GLN A 303 18.64 -1.49 -16.71
C GLN A 303 18.44 -2.98 -16.39
N ARG A 304 17.59 -3.29 -15.41
CA ARG A 304 17.29 -4.66 -15.01
C ARG A 304 16.57 -5.42 -16.12
N LEU A 305 15.56 -4.81 -16.73
CA LEU A 305 14.80 -5.40 -17.82
C LEU A 305 15.66 -5.77 -19.04
N ARG A 306 16.72 -5.00 -19.34
CA ARG A 306 17.65 -5.38 -20.42
C ARG A 306 18.28 -6.75 -20.19
N SER A 307 18.62 -7.08 -18.94
CA SER A 307 19.21 -8.37 -18.58
C SER A 307 18.20 -9.53 -18.65
N TRP A 308 16.90 -9.23 -18.65
CA TRP A 308 15.82 -10.21 -18.62
C TRP A 308 14.94 -10.16 -19.87
N SER A 309 15.39 -9.49 -20.90
CA SER A 309 14.61 -9.19 -22.11
C SER A 309 14.13 -10.44 -22.88
N SER A 310 14.76 -11.59 -22.68
CA SER A 310 14.37 -12.87 -23.31
C SER A 310 13.33 -13.65 -22.50
N LEU A 311 13.12 -13.32 -21.23
CA LEU A 311 12.22 -14.05 -20.34
C LEU A 311 10.76 -13.90 -20.80
N PRO A 312 9.95 -14.97 -20.73
CA PRO A 312 8.50 -14.87 -20.95
C PRO A 312 7.83 -14.07 -19.80
N PRO A 313 6.59 -13.60 -19.98
CA PRO A 313 5.89 -12.73 -19.03
C PRO A 313 5.95 -13.21 -17.58
N ARG A 314 5.66 -14.48 -17.36
CA ARG A 314 5.64 -15.07 -16.03
C ARG A 314 7.01 -15.02 -15.35
N GLU A 315 8.03 -15.53 -16.02
CA GLU A 315 9.39 -15.54 -15.47
C GLU A 315 9.94 -14.12 -15.29
N LEU A 316 9.59 -13.20 -16.20
CA LEU A 316 9.95 -11.79 -16.09
C LEU A 316 9.40 -11.17 -14.80
N LEU A 317 8.09 -11.36 -14.53
CA LEU A 317 7.46 -10.79 -13.33
C LEU A 317 7.92 -11.48 -12.04
N GLU A 318 8.15 -12.79 -12.06
CA GLU A 318 8.74 -13.52 -10.94
C GLU A 318 10.16 -13.00 -10.63
N ARG A 319 10.97 -12.81 -11.68
CA ARG A 319 12.34 -12.27 -11.53
C ARG A 319 12.33 -10.84 -11.04
N LEU A 320 11.47 -10.00 -11.58
CA LEU A 320 11.29 -8.62 -11.14
C LEU A 320 10.94 -8.55 -9.64
N HIS A 321 9.98 -9.35 -9.20
CA HIS A 321 9.58 -9.39 -7.80
C HIS A 321 10.75 -9.83 -6.87
N GLN A 322 11.48 -10.89 -7.23
CA GLN A 322 12.63 -11.35 -6.45
C GLN A 322 13.73 -10.29 -6.37
N ASP A 323 14.01 -9.61 -7.47
CA ASP A 323 15.05 -8.58 -7.55
C ASP A 323 14.65 -7.32 -6.74
N LEU A 324 13.37 -6.93 -6.77
CA LEU A 324 12.83 -5.83 -5.94
C LEU A 324 12.98 -6.12 -4.44
N LEU A 325 12.63 -7.33 -4.00
CA LEU A 325 12.81 -7.73 -2.60
C LEU A 325 14.29 -7.70 -2.19
N ALA A 326 15.17 -8.26 -3.02
CA ALA A 326 16.60 -8.23 -2.75
C ALA A 326 17.15 -6.81 -2.72
N TYR A 327 16.66 -5.91 -3.58
CA TYR A 327 17.08 -4.50 -3.67
C TYR A 327 16.64 -3.70 -2.44
N SER A 328 15.40 -3.92 -1.97
CA SER A 328 14.81 -3.19 -0.84
C SER A 328 15.14 -3.79 0.54
N GLY A 329 15.87 -4.92 0.61
CA GLY A 329 16.10 -5.64 1.86
C GLY A 329 14.82 -6.22 2.45
N ASP A 330 14.01 -6.87 1.61
CA ASP A 330 12.71 -7.49 1.93
C ASP A 330 11.63 -6.51 2.44
N ARG A 331 11.76 -5.20 2.14
CA ARG A 331 10.83 -4.16 2.59
C ARG A 331 10.32 -3.34 1.42
N LEU A 332 9.22 -3.75 0.83
CA LEU A 332 8.50 -2.90 -0.12
C LEU A 332 7.89 -1.70 0.63
N GLN A 333 8.14 -0.50 0.12
CA GLN A 333 7.68 0.77 0.72
C GLN A 333 6.28 1.16 0.24
N ASP A 334 5.90 0.75 -0.95
CA ASP A 334 4.58 0.92 -1.53
C ASP A 334 4.10 -0.34 -2.23
N ASP A 335 2.82 -0.36 -2.58
CA ASP A 335 2.24 -1.43 -3.37
C ASP A 335 2.88 -1.46 -4.74
N ILE A 336 2.94 -2.64 -5.33
CA ILE A 336 3.44 -2.82 -6.68
C ILE A 336 2.42 -3.59 -7.51
N ALA A 337 2.10 -3.06 -8.67
CA ALA A 337 1.37 -3.75 -9.71
C ALA A 337 2.16 -3.75 -11.02
N ALA A 338 2.08 -4.85 -11.74
CA ALA A 338 2.64 -4.95 -13.08
C ALA A 338 1.80 -5.90 -13.94
N LEU A 339 1.72 -5.59 -15.22
CA LEU A 339 1.06 -6.37 -16.24
C LEU A 339 2.02 -6.54 -17.43
N ALA A 340 2.45 -7.78 -17.67
CA ALA A 340 3.31 -8.12 -18.79
C ALA A 340 2.49 -8.80 -19.89
N VAL A 341 2.64 -8.32 -21.15
CA VAL A 341 1.92 -8.85 -22.32
C VAL A 341 2.92 -9.11 -23.41
N ARG A 342 2.94 -10.32 -23.96
CA ARG A 342 3.86 -10.74 -25.04
C ARG A 342 3.08 -11.27 -26.23
N LEU A 343 3.46 -10.82 -27.43
CA LEU A 343 3.10 -11.46 -28.66
C LEU A 343 4.24 -12.41 -29.06
N PRO A 344 4.07 -13.76 -29.00
CA PRO A 344 5.14 -14.70 -29.30
C PRO A 344 5.69 -14.56 -30.71
N ALA A 345 6.96 -14.87 -30.91
CA ALA A 345 7.56 -14.89 -32.25
C ALA A 345 6.91 -16.02 -33.08
N GLY A 346 6.54 -15.68 -34.32
CA GLY A 346 5.88 -16.64 -35.21
C GLY A 346 4.35 -16.68 -35.12
N GLU A 347 3.76 -16.05 -34.11
CA GLU A 347 2.31 -15.87 -34.01
C GLU A 347 1.87 -14.66 -34.85
N PRO A 348 0.76 -14.76 -35.61
CA PRO A 348 0.21 -13.59 -36.28
C PRO A 348 -0.35 -12.59 -35.27
N PRO A 349 -0.47 -11.30 -35.62
CA PRO A 349 -1.26 -10.36 -34.86
C PRO A 349 -2.64 -10.95 -34.55
N LEU A 350 -3.30 -10.45 -33.50
CA LEU A 350 -4.67 -10.88 -33.18
C LEU A 350 -5.53 -10.91 -34.46
N PRO A 351 -6.25 -12.02 -34.76
CA PRO A 351 -7.04 -12.09 -35.98
C PRO A 351 -8.08 -10.98 -36.00
N ALA A 352 -8.33 -10.41 -37.21
CA ALA A 352 -9.38 -9.41 -37.39
C ALA A 352 -10.73 -9.97 -36.91
N ALA A 353 -11.55 -9.11 -36.27
CA ALA A 353 -12.89 -9.48 -35.89
C ALA A 353 -13.69 -9.96 -37.13
N PRO A 354 -14.53 -11.01 -36.99
CA PRO A 354 -15.44 -11.34 -38.06
C PRO A 354 -16.33 -10.10 -38.39
N PRO A 355 -16.69 -9.88 -39.64
CA PRO A 355 -17.58 -8.77 -39.98
C PRO A 355 -18.89 -8.89 -39.19
N PRO A 356 -19.49 -7.77 -38.75
CA PRO A 356 -20.77 -7.80 -38.06
C PRO A 356 -21.79 -8.44 -39.01
N GLY A 357 -22.44 -9.51 -38.51
CA GLY A 357 -23.54 -10.19 -39.20
C GLY A 357 -24.82 -9.36 -39.25
#